data_79b3567626a0d0a9e0f23c9e13944a52
#
_entry.id   79b3567626a0d0a9e0f23c9e13944a52
#
_cell.length_a   1.000
_cell.length_b   1.000
_cell.length_c   1.000
_cell.angle_alpha   90.00
_cell.angle_beta   90.00
_cell.angle_gamma   90.00
#
_symmetry.space_group_name_H-M   'P 1'
#
loop_
_entity.id
_entity.type
_entity.pdbx_description
1 polymer ?
#
loop_
_entity_poly.entity_id
_entity_poly.type
_entity_poly.pdbx_seq_one_letter_code
_entity_poly.pdbx_strand_id
1 'polypeptide(L)'
;MAVRNKYDVDETLETPFSLKHFKRAAVYAKRHTRKMLLAMTASMVAALSSLVYPMILQRAFDVVIPSKDYTQLGLLTAVTILTIILSIVMTTIRARIMTRVGQDIIYDMRKDLFDHLQKLPFPFYDSRPHGKILTRVIHYINNVSDMLSNGIINFIMDIFNLLFIAIFMFFVNVELSLIIIAGVPVFVLVIMLIKPAQRRTWQKVSNKGSNMNAYLQESLDGAKITQLFTREEQNAGIFDRLNMDYFHLWNKAQRISNCVWVTVDNVTTWVVGAMYIVGVLVMNPTASFGTIAAVSNYAWRFWQPLLNLSNLYNTFINGIAYLERIFEMIDEPVDIDDAPDATELPKIQGRVTFD
;
A
#
# COMPACT_ATOMS: atom_id res chain seq x y z
N MET A 1 -17.30 38.89 19.25
CA MET A 1 -17.44 38.25 17.89
C MET A 1 -16.76 36.92 17.96
N ALA A 2 -17.52 35.84 17.82
CA ALA A 2 -16.93 34.49 17.75
C ALA A 2 -15.98 34.41 16.53
N VAL A 3 -14.77 33.92 16.75
CA VAL A 3 -13.79 33.71 15.70
C VAL A 3 -14.38 32.71 14.71
N ARG A 4 -14.75 33.19 13.50
CA ARG A 4 -15.29 32.37 12.43
C ARG A 4 -14.24 31.31 12.12
N ASN A 5 -14.60 30.00 12.18
CA ASN A 5 -13.72 28.90 11.80
C ASN A 5 -13.10 29.20 10.44
N LYS A 6 -11.78 29.35 10.41
CA LYS A 6 -11.04 29.54 9.17
C LYS A 6 -10.84 28.16 8.53
N TYR A 7 -11.64 27.84 7.52
CA TYR A 7 -11.49 26.63 6.69
C TYR A 7 -10.25 26.64 5.79
N ASP A 8 -9.35 27.62 5.99
CA ASP A 8 -8.11 27.79 5.24
C ASP A 8 -6.85 27.41 6.04
N VAL A 9 -7.01 26.87 7.26
CA VAL A 9 -5.86 26.45 8.09
C VAL A 9 -5.41 25.05 7.66
N ASP A 10 -4.24 24.97 7.06
CA ASP A 10 -3.59 23.70 6.69
C ASP A 10 -2.98 23.07 7.95
N GLU A 11 -3.51 21.92 8.39
CA GLU A 11 -2.86 21.12 9.43
C GLU A 11 -1.67 20.37 8.83
N THR A 12 -0.49 20.57 9.41
CA THR A 12 0.72 19.80 9.07
C THR A 12 0.72 18.48 9.84
N LEU A 13 0.51 17.38 9.14
CA LEU A 13 0.63 16.01 9.67
C LEU A 13 2.11 15.56 9.60
N GLU A 14 2.97 16.11 10.44
CA GLU A 14 4.32 15.59 10.63
C GLU A 14 4.43 14.87 11.96
N THR A 15 4.10 13.58 11.97
CA THR A 15 4.49 12.70 13.08
C THR A 15 5.84 12.07 12.76
N PRO A 16 6.84 12.15 13.66
CA PRO A 16 8.13 11.51 13.45
C PRO A 16 7.96 9.99 13.38
N PHE A 17 8.70 9.37 12.46
CA PHE A 17 8.71 7.92 12.27
C PHE A 17 9.15 7.19 13.56
N SER A 18 8.26 6.44 14.22
CA SER A 18 8.54 5.70 15.44
C SER A 18 8.57 4.19 15.20
N LEU A 19 9.77 3.60 15.21
CA LEU A 19 9.95 2.14 15.16
C LEU A 19 9.41 1.40 16.39
N LYS A 20 9.17 2.09 17.51
CA LYS A 20 8.67 1.48 18.75
C LYS A 20 7.28 0.88 18.55
N HIS A 21 6.37 1.64 17.97
CA HIS A 21 5.00 1.17 17.71
C HIS A 21 4.95 0.06 16.67
N PHE A 22 5.82 0.13 15.65
CA PHE A 22 5.95 -0.94 14.66
C PHE A 22 6.40 -2.26 15.28
N LYS A 23 7.40 -2.24 16.19
CA LYS A 23 7.84 -3.45 16.92
C LYS A 23 6.72 -4.06 17.76
N ARG A 24 5.90 -3.24 18.42
CA ARG A 24 4.75 -3.73 19.20
C ARG A 24 3.70 -4.37 18.28
N ALA A 25 3.37 -3.73 17.18
CA ALA A 25 2.42 -4.25 16.21
C ALA A 25 2.91 -5.54 15.52
N ALA A 26 4.22 -5.67 15.29
CA ALA A 26 4.82 -6.87 14.71
C ALA A 26 4.57 -8.14 15.54
N VAL A 27 4.22 -8.01 16.82
CA VAL A 27 3.84 -9.16 17.68
C VAL A 27 2.57 -9.84 17.14
N TYR A 28 1.59 -9.07 16.63
CA TYR A 28 0.38 -9.63 16.03
C TYR A 28 0.70 -10.40 14.75
N ALA A 29 1.57 -9.86 13.88
CA ALA A 29 2.02 -10.57 12.68
C ALA A 29 2.84 -11.82 13.04
N LYS A 30 3.65 -11.77 14.11
CA LYS A 30 4.49 -12.89 14.57
C LYS A 30 3.68 -14.12 14.96
N ARG A 31 2.46 -13.95 15.48
CA ARG A 31 1.54 -15.07 15.78
C ARG A 31 1.20 -15.90 14.54
N HIS A 32 1.23 -15.29 13.35
CA HIS A 32 0.86 -15.90 12.07
C HIS A 32 2.04 -16.19 11.13
N THR A 33 3.27 -16.17 11.65
CA THR A 33 4.51 -16.31 10.85
C THR A 33 4.51 -17.56 9.94
N ARG A 34 4.01 -18.70 10.43
CA ARG A 34 3.96 -19.94 9.62
C ARG A 34 3.10 -19.77 8.36
N LYS A 35 1.91 -19.13 8.49
CA LYS A 35 1.02 -18.83 7.36
C LYS A 35 1.68 -17.82 6.41
N MET A 36 2.34 -16.80 6.96
CA MET A 36 3.06 -15.78 6.17
C MET A 36 4.23 -16.40 5.40
N LEU A 37 5.00 -17.29 6.00
CA LEU A 37 6.07 -18.03 5.31
C LEU A 37 5.52 -18.91 4.18
N LEU A 38 4.40 -19.61 4.41
CA LEU A 38 3.72 -20.38 3.35
C LEU A 38 3.25 -19.47 2.20
N ALA A 39 2.72 -18.29 2.48
CA ALA A 39 2.34 -17.32 1.46
C ALA A 39 3.57 -16.79 0.70
N MET A 40 4.67 -16.56 1.40
CA MET A 40 5.93 -16.10 0.80
C MET A 40 6.54 -17.16 -0.11
N THR A 41 6.56 -18.43 0.29
CA THR A 41 7.03 -19.53 -0.58
C THR A 41 6.14 -19.71 -1.80
N ALA A 42 4.82 -19.64 -1.64
CA ALA A 42 3.89 -19.66 -2.79
C ALA A 42 4.13 -18.49 -3.73
N SER A 43 4.38 -17.27 -3.21
CA SER A 43 4.72 -16.10 -4.02
C SER A 43 6.04 -16.30 -4.78
N MET A 44 7.03 -16.87 -4.11
CA MET A 44 8.35 -17.14 -4.71
C MET A 44 8.26 -18.16 -5.86
N VAL A 45 7.49 -19.23 -5.67
CA VAL A 45 7.22 -20.22 -6.73
C VAL A 45 6.46 -19.57 -7.90
N ALA A 46 5.45 -18.74 -7.62
CA ALA A 46 4.72 -18.00 -8.66
C ALA A 46 5.64 -17.06 -9.45
N ALA A 47 6.50 -16.31 -8.76
CA ALA A 47 7.46 -15.40 -9.37
C ALA A 47 8.45 -16.16 -10.29
N LEU A 48 9.09 -17.19 -9.76
CA LEU A 48 10.03 -18.02 -10.53
C LEU A 48 9.36 -18.67 -11.76
N SER A 49 8.14 -19.21 -11.59
CA SER A 49 7.37 -19.78 -12.70
C SER A 49 7.12 -18.75 -13.81
N SER A 50 6.83 -17.51 -13.45
CA SER A 50 6.59 -16.43 -14.41
C SER A 50 7.85 -15.97 -15.15
N LEU A 51 9.04 -16.14 -14.54
CA LEU A 51 10.33 -15.76 -15.11
C LEU A 51 10.86 -16.80 -16.12
N VAL A 52 10.30 -18.00 -16.17
CA VAL A 52 10.65 -19.02 -17.16
C VAL A 52 10.16 -18.63 -18.57
N TYR A 53 9.04 -17.91 -18.66
CA TYR A 53 8.43 -17.55 -19.95
C TYR A 53 9.38 -16.85 -20.94
N PRO A 54 10.16 -15.80 -20.57
CA PRO A 54 11.08 -15.17 -21.52
C PRO A 54 12.19 -16.11 -22.03
N MET A 55 12.65 -17.08 -21.22
CA MET A 55 13.63 -18.08 -21.65
C MET A 55 13.02 -19.06 -22.66
N ILE A 56 11.77 -19.47 -22.44
CA ILE A 56 11.02 -20.29 -23.40
C ILE A 56 10.87 -19.53 -24.72
N LEU A 57 10.53 -18.25 -24.66
CA LEU A 57 10.39 -17.39 -25.83
C LEU A 57 11.70 -17.28 -26.59
N GLN A 58 12.83 -17.08 -25.92
CA GLN A 58 14.17 -17.08 -26.53
C GLN A 58 14.41 -18.37 -27.28
N ARG A 59 14.25 -19.53 -26.63
CA ARG A 59 14.48 -20.82 -27.24
C ARG A 59 13.57 -21.10 -28.45
N ALA A 60 12.32 -20.64 -28.36
CA ALA A 60 11.37 -20.78 -29.46
C ALA A 60 11.83 -20.00 -30.69
N PHE A 61 12.24 -18.74 -30.54
CA PHE A 61 12.67 -17.90 -31.66
C PHE A 61 14.04 -18.29 -32.21
N ASP A 62 15.00 -18.69 -31.38
CA ASP A 62 16.37 -18.91 -31.80
C ASP A 62 16.62 -20.32 -32.32
N VAL A 63 15.85 -21.31 -31.85
CA VAL A 63 16.12 -22.72 -32.16
C VAL A 63 14.93 -23.40 -32.82
N VAL A 64 13.77 -23.36 -32.20
CA VAL A 64 12.64 -24.23 -32.56
C VAL A 64 11.93 -23.76 -33.84
N ILE A 65 11.70 -22.47 -34.01
CA ILE A 65 11.04 -21.93 -35.20
C ILE A 65 11.93 -22.08 -36.45
N PRO A 66 13.26 -21.73 -36.39
CA PRO A 66 14.14 -21.92 -37.53
C PRO A 66 14.31 -23.39 -37.94
N SER A 67 14.32 -24.33 -36.98
CA SER A 67 14.42 -25.76 -37.23
C SER A 67 13.11 -26.39 -37.73
N LYS A 68 11.97 -25.66 -37.69
CA LYS A 68 10.63 -26.16 -38.05
C LYS A 68 10.22 -27.42 -37.27
N ASP A 69 10.74 -27.57 -36.03
CA ASP A 69 10.41 -28.69 -35.16
C ASP A 69 9.11 -28.43 -34.41
N TYR A 70 7.98 -28.86 -34.98
CA TYR A 70 6.65 -28.69 -34.42
C TYR A 70 6.46 -29.48 -33.11
N THR A 71 7.21 -30.58 -32.92
CA THR A 71 7.16 -31.38 -31.70
C THR A 71 7.75 -30.61 -30.52
N GLN A 72 8.92 -30.00 -30.69
CA GLN A 72 9.52 -29.15 -29.67
C GLN A 72 8.69 -27.89 -29.43
N LEU A 73 8.06 -27.30 -30.45
CA LEU A 73 7.18 -26.17 -30.32
C LEU A 73 5.96 -26.53 -29.44
N GLY A 74 5.36 -27.69 -29.68
CA GLY A 74 4.27 -28.21 -28.85
C GLY A 74 4.68 -28.40 -27.38
N LEU A 75 5.89 -28.96 -27.15
CA LEU A 75 6.44 -29.13 -25.81
C LEU A 75 6.65 -27.78 -25.10
N LEU A 76 7.27 -26.80 -25.76
CA LEU A 76 7.47 -25.44 -25.19
C LEU A 76 6.15 -24.76 -24.87
N THR A 77 5.13 -24.91 -25.72
CA THR A 77 3.78 -24.40 -25.47
C THR A 77 3.15 -25.08 -24.26
N ALA A 78 3.27 -26.41 -24.14
CA ALA A 78 2.76 -27.13 -22.98
C ALA A 78 3.45 -26.69 -21.67
N VAL A 79 4.77 -26.53 -21.69
CA VAL A 79 5.53 -26.01 -20.53
C VAL A 79 5.10 -24.58 -20.18
N THR A 80 4.87 -23.71 -21.17
CA THR A 80 4.39 -22.35 -20.95
C THR A 80 3.01 -22.36 -20.26
N ILE A 81 2.07 -23.17 -20.76
CA ILE A 81 0.74 -23.33 -20.15
C ILE A 81 0.87 -23.82 -18.71
N LEU A 82 1.72 -24.82 -18.47
CA LEU A 82 1.96 -25.37 -17.14
C LEU A 82 2.50 -24.32 -16.16
N THR A 83 3.50 -23.52 -16.59
CA THR A 83 4.06 -22.44 -15.74
C THR A 83 3.05 -21.33 -15.45
N ILE A 84 2.18 -20.99 -16.40
CA ILE A 84 1.09 -20.04 -16.21
C ILE A 84 0.08 -20.59 -15.19
N ILE A 85 -0.38 -21.83 -15.35
CA ILE A 85 -1.31 -22.47 -14.41
C ILE A 85 -0.70 -22.54 -13.01
N LEU A 86 0.56 -22.96 -12.90
CA LEU A 86 1.27 -23.00 -11.62
C LEU A 86 1.33 -21.62 -10.97
N SER A 87 1.68 -20.58 -11.72
CA SER A 87 1.73 -19.21 -11.25
C SER A 87 0.35 -18.73 -10.74
N ILE A 88 -0.72 -19.00 -11.48
CA ILE A 88 -2.09 -18.63 -11.09
C ILE A 88 -2.50 -19.37 -9.79
N VAL A 89 -2.26 -20.67 -9.70
CA VAL A 89 -2.56 -21.47 -8.52
C VAL A 89 -1.83 -20.95 -7.29
N MET A 90 -0.51 -20.73 -7.41
CA MET A 90 0.32 -20.25 -6.31
C MET A 90 -0.07 -18.83 -5.88
N THR A 91 -0.37 -17.94 -6.82
CA THR A 91 -0.87 -16.58 -6.51
C THR A 91 -2.22 -16.64 -5.79
N THR A 92 -3.11 -17.55 -6.21
CA THR A 92 -4.41 -17.75 -5.57
C THR A 92 -4.27 -18.30 -4.13
N ILE A 93 -3.38 -19.26 -3.93
CA ILE A 93 -3.04 -19.80 -2.60
C ILE A 93 -2.51 -18.70 -1.70
N ARG A 94 -1.53 -17.93 -2.19
CA ARG A 94 -1.00 -16.76 -1.48
C ARG A 94 -2.12 -15.80 -1.06
N ALA A 95 -2.95 -15.39 -2.02
CA ALA A 95 -4.02 -14.41 -1.77
C ALA A 95 -4.99 -14.90 -0.69
N ARG A 96 -5.42 -16.17 -0.74
CA ARG A 96 -6.29 -16.77 0.27
C ARG A 96 -5.64 -16.81 1.66
N ILE A 97 -4.37 -17.19 1.74
CA ILE A 97 -3.64 -17.23 3.01
C ILE A 97 -3.51 -15.81 3.58
N MET A 98 -3.12 -14.84 2.75
CA MET A 98 -2.91 -13.46 3.21
C MET A 98 -4.20 -12.76 3.63
N THR A 99 -5.30 -13.01 2.94
CA THR A 99 -6.62 -12.51 3.37
C THR A 99 -6.98 -13.05 4.75
N ARG A 100 -6.75 -14.35 5.01
CA ARG A 100 -6.99 -14.91 6.34
C ARG A 100 -6.07 -14.33 7.40
N VAL A 101 -4.79 -14.23 7.11
CA VAL A 101 -3.83 -13.62 8.05
C VAL A 101 -4.22 -12.17 8.39
N GLY A 102 -4.61 -11.38 7.38
CA GLY A 102 -5.10 -10.03 7.59
C GLY A 102 -6.32 -9.99 8.51
N GLN A 103 -7.30 -10.87 8.29
CA GLN A 103 -8.49 -10.94 9.15
C GLN A 103 -8.17 -11.46 10.57
N ASP A 104 -7.25 -12.42 10.71
CA ASP A 104 -6.80 -12.91 12.02
C ASP A 104 -6.13 -11.75 12.82
N ILE A 105 -5.27 -10.93 12.17
CA ILE A 105 -4.65 -9.76 12.79
C ILE A 105 -5.70 -8.71 13.20
N ILE A 106 -6.67 -8.43 12.33
CA ILE A 106 -7.78 -7.51 12.63
C ILE A 106 -8.56 -8.00 13.84
N TYR A 107 -8.87 -9.28 13.90
CA TYR A 107 -9.60 -9.88 15.01
C TYR A 107 -8.83 -9.73 16.33
N ASP A 108 -7.55 -10.11 16.35
CA ASP A 108 -6.71 -10.03 17.54
C ASP A 108 -6.58 -8.57 18.04
N MET A 109 -6.28 -7.63 17.14
CA MET A 109 -6.13 -6.22 17.52
C MET A 109 -7.44 -5.60 17.99
N ARG A 110 -8.57 -5.91 17.34
CA ARG A 110 -9.88 -5.41 17.76
C ARG A 110 -10.28 -5.96 19.11
N LYS A 111 -10.03 -7.24 19.34
CA LYS A 111 -10.32 -7.87 20.63
C LYS A 111 -9.51 -7.21 21.74
N ASP A 112 -8.18 -7.11 21.58
CA ASP A 112 -7.31 -6.52 22.59
C ASP A 112 -7.71 -5.06 22.88
N LEU A 113 -8.03 -4.28 21.82
CA LEU A 113 -8.46 -2.90 21.98
C LEU A 113 -9.85 -2.80 22.63
N PHE A 114 -10.79 -3.65 22.24
CA PHE A 114 -12.14 -3.64 22.81
C PHE A 114 -12.15 -4.06 24.28
N ASP A 115 -11.39 -5.11 24.63
CA ASP A 115 -11.24 -5.57 26.01
C ASP A 115 -10.62 -4.47 26.90
N HIS A 116 -9.70 -3.68 26.35
CA HIS A 116 -9.13 -2.54 27.06
C HIS A 116 -10.13 -1.38 27.20
N LEU A 117 -10.85 -1.04 26.12
CA LEU A 117 -11.88 0.01 26.15
C LEU A 117 -12.95 -0.24 27.23
N GLN A 118 -13.34 -1.50 27.47
CA GLN A 118 -14.34 -1.83 28.49
C GLN A 118 -13.88 -1.53 29.93
N LYS A 119 -12.58 -1.32 30.13
CA LYS A 119 -11.97 -1.05 31.44
C LYS A 119 -11.67 0.44 31.66
N LEU A 120 -11.81 1.28 30.62
CA LEU A 120 -11.49 2.69 30.71
C LEU A 120 -12.55 3.48 31.51
N PRO A 121 -12.12 4.52 32.28
CA PRO A 121 -13.02 5.31 33.10
C PRO A 121 -13.91 6.24 32.29
N PHE A 122 -15.07 6.66 32.87
CA PHE A 122 -16.03 7.54 32.19
C PHE A 122 -15.44 8.84 31.64
N PRO A 123 -14.49 9.55 32.32
CA PRO A 123 -13.88 10.77 31.79
C PRO A 123 -13.19 10.60 30.43
N PHE A 124 -12.73 9.38 30.12
CA PHE A 124 -12.18 9.08 28.81
C PHE A 124 -13.23 9.23 27.69
N TYR A 125 -14.45 8.75 27.94
CA TYR A 125 -15.56 8.80 26.98
C TYR A 125 -16.18 10.20 26.88
N ASP A 126 -16.26 10.92 28.00
CA ASP A 126 -16.81 12.27 28.05
C ASP A 126 -15.90 13.29 27.35
N SER A 127 -14.58 13.07 27.39
CA SER A 127 -13.59 13.99 26.79
C SER A 127 -13.35 13.76 25.29
N ARG A 128 -13.81 12.65 24.74
CA ARG A 128 -13.49 12.26 23.35
C ARG A 128 -14.75 11.95 22.53
N PRO A 129 -14.88 12.53 21.31
CA PRO A 129 -15.99 12.21 20.42
C PRO A 129 -16.03 10.70 20.09
N HIS A 130 -17.18 10.06 20.26
CA HIS A 130 -17.37 8.62 19.98
C HIS A 130 -16.96 8.22 18.56
N GLY A 131 -17.18 9.10 17.57
CA GLY A 131 -16.75 8.88 16.19
C GLY A 131 -15.24 8.70 16.01
N LYS A 132 -14.40 9.39 16.82
CA LYS A 132 -12.94 9.22 16.80
C LYS A 132 -12.53 7.85 17.34
N ILE A 133 -13.18 7.37 18.40
CA ILE A 133 -12.95 6.03 18.98
C ILE A 133 -13.30 4.97 17.92
N LEU A 134 -14.47 5.09 17.31
CA LEU A 134 -14.95 4.16 16.29
C LEU A 134 -14.01 4.11 15.05
N THR A 135 -13.53 5.27 14.61
CA THR A 135 -12.57 5.35 13.50
C THR A 135 -11.27 4.59 13.81
N ARG A 136 -10.76 4.69 15.05
CA ARG A 136 -9.54 3.96 15.47
C ARG A 136 -9.76 2.44 15.49
N VAL A 137 -10.90 1.99 16.03
CA VAL A 137 -11.25 0.56 16.14
C VAL A 137 -11.50 -0.08 14.76
N ILE A 138 -12.08 0.66 13.82
CA ILE A 138 -12.48 0.11 12.52
C ILE A 138 -11.43 0.43 11.46
N HIS A 139 -11.22 1.71 11.15
CA HIS A 139 -10.43 2.09 9.98
C HIS A 139 -8.93 1.95 10.21
N TYR A 140 -8.41 2.39 11.37
CA TYR A 140 -6.96 2.34 11.62
C TYR A 140 -6.47 0.90 11.74
N ILE A 141 -7.21 0.03 12.43
CA ILE A 141 -6.84 -1.39 12.54
C ILE A 141 -6.83 -2.08 11.18
N ASN A 142 -7.79 -1.79 10.29
CA ASN A 142 -7.79 -2.36 8.94
C ASN A 142 -6.53 -1.96 8.15
N ASN A 143 -6.18 -0.67 8.17
CA ASN A 143 -4.98 -0.17 7.47
C ASN A 143 -3.69 -0.74 8.05
N VAL A 144 -3.60 -0.87 9.38
CA VAL A 144 -2.45 -1.49 10.06
C VAL A 144 -2.34 -2.95 9.71
N SER A 145 -3.44 -3.69 9.71
CA SER A 145 -3.46 -5.10 9.32
C SER A 145 -3.00 -5.30 7.88
N ASP A 146 -3.43 -4.44 6.95
CA ASP A 146 -2.99 -4.51 5.56
C ASP A 146 -1.48 -4.20 5.43
N MET A 147 -0.96 -3.24 6.16
CA MET A 147 0.47 -2.96 6.23
C MET A 147 1.27 -4.15 6.78
N LEU A 148 0.82 -4.75 7.90
CA LEU A 148 1.52 -5.86 8.57
C LEU A 148 1.45 -7.17 7.77
N SER A 149 0.36 -7.41 7.05
CA SER A 149 0.17 -8.60 6.23
C SER A 149 0.74 -8.39 4.81
N ASN A 150 -0.03 -7.73 3.95
CA ASN A 150 0.34 -7.56 2.53
C ASN A 150 1.56 -6.64 2.35
N GLY A 151 1.67 -5.56 3.13
CA GLY A 151 2.75 -4.58 3.00
C GLY A 151 4.13 -5.20 3.18
N ILE A 152 4.34 -5.96 4.27
CA ILE A 152 5.63 -6.61 4.55
C ILE A 152 5.97 -7.66 3.50
N ILE A 153 5.00 -8.52 3.15
CA ILE A 153 5.24 -9.57 2.16
C ILE A 153 5.51 -8.99 0.78
N ASN A 154 4.75 -7.99 0.34
CA ASN A 154 4.98 -7.34 -0.94
C ASN A 154 6.37 -6.70 -0.99
N PHE A 155 6.80 -6.02 0.09
CA PHE A 155 8.13 -5.44 0.18
C PHE A 155 9.24 -6.47 -0.03
N ILE A 156 9.16 -7.60 0.66
CA ILE A 156 10.13 -8.69 0.53
C ILE A 156 10.08 -9.28 -0.88
N MET A 157 8.88 -9.51 -1.41
CA MET A 157 8.71 -10.09 -2.74
C MET A 157 9.15 -9.16 -3.86
N ASP A 158 8.97 -7.85 -3.74
CA ASP A 158 9.47 -6.89 -4.73
C ASP A 158 11.00 -6.87 -4.79
N ILE A 159 11.67 -6.98 -3.61
CA ILE A 159 13.14 -7.14 -3.57
C ILE A 159 13.57 -8.45 -4.23
N PHE A 160 12.90 -9.57 -3.92
CA PHE A 160 13.19 -10.86 -4.56
C PHE A 160 12.93 -10.81 -6.07
N ASN A 161 11.83 -10.21 -6.51
CA ASN A 161 11.52 -10.05 -7.92
C ASN A 161 12.63 -9.25 -8.65
N LEU A 162 13.08 -8.13 -8.10
CA LEU A 162 14.18 -7.36 -8.66
C LEU A 162 15.46 -8.20 -8.79
N LEU A 163 15.81 -8.92 -7.72
CA LEU A 163 17.00 -9.77 -7.71
C LEU A 163 16.90 -10.90 -8.75
N PHE A 164 15.78 -11.63 -8.76
CA PHE A 164 15.60 -12.74 -9.70
C PHE A 164 15.53 -12.27 -11.15
N ILE A 165 14.78 -11.18 -11.44
CA ILE A 165 14.73 -10.63 -12.79
C ILE A 165 16.15 -10.24 -13.24
N ALA A 166 16.93 -9.56 -12.40
CA ALA A 166 18.32 -9.22 -12.72
C ALA A 166 19.16 -10.47 -12.99
N ILE A 167 19.10 -11.48 -12.11
CA ILE A 167 19.83 -12.74 -12.28
C ILE A 167 19.46 -13.41 -13.62
N PHE A 168 18.17 -13.56 -13.91
CA PHE A 168 17.71 -14.18 -15.14
C PHE A 168 18.11 -13.39 -16.39
N MET A 169 18.06 -12.04 -16.32
CA MET A 169 18.57 -11.19 -17.40
C MET A 169 20.06 -11.41 -17.67
N PHE A 170 20.88 -11.47 -16.62
CA PHE A 170 22.31 -11.73 -16.74
C PHE A 170 22.62 -13.13 -17.31
N PHE A 171 21.81 -14.13 -16.97
CA PHE A 171 21.95 -15.47 -17.58
C PHE A 171 21.61 -15.47 -19.06
N VAL A 172 20.71 -14.63 -19.53
CA VAL A 172 20.34 -14.54 -20.94
C VAL A 172 21.42 -13.78 -21.74
N ASN A 173 21.78 -12.58 -21.30
CA ASN A 173 22.85 -11.80 -21.93
C ASN A 173 23.33 -10.67 -20.99
N VAL A 174 24.63 -10.68 -20.67
CA VAL A 174 25.24 -9.74 -19.72
C VAL A 174 25.24 -8.30 -20.25
N GLU A 175 25.61 -8.10 -21.51
CA GLU A 175 25.80 -6.77 -22.09
C GLU A 175 24.45 -6.02 -22.21
N LEU A 176 23.42 -6.68 -22.73
CA LEU A 176 22.07 -6.11 -22.83
C LEU A 176 21.47 -5.83 -21.44
N SER A 177 21.75 -6.70 -20.46
CA SER A 177 21.29 -6.52 -19.09
C SER A 177 21.93 -5.31 -18.42
N LEU A 178 23.20 -5.04 -18.66
CA LEU A 178 23.90 -3.86 -18.17
C LEU A 178 23.27 -2.57 -18.68
N ILE A 179 22.79 -2.52 -19.92
CA ILE A 179 22.10 -1.36 -20.48
C ILE A 179 20.79 -1.09 -19.69
N ILE A 180 20.03 -2.13 -19.39
CA ILE A 180 18.79 -2.00 -18.62
C ILE A 180 19.10 -1.51 -17.20
N ILE A 181 20.11 -2.07 -16.54
CA ILE A 181 20.50 -1.66 -15.18
C ILE A 181 21.06 -0.25 -15.18
N ALA A 182 21.79 0.19 -16.20
CA ALA A 182 22.24 1.56 -16.36
C ALA A 182 21.08 2.57 -16.46
N GLY A 183 19.89 2.13 -16.85
CA GLY A 183 18.66 2.93 -16.81
C GLY A 183 18.11 3.17 -15.39
N VAL A 184 18.49 2.35 -14.40
CA VAL A 184 17.95 2.47 -13.01
C VAL A 184 18.28 3.81 -12.36
N PRO A 185 19.53 4.33 -12.41
CA PRO A 185 19.83 5.64 -11.86
C PRO A 185 18.99 6.77 -12.48
N VAL A 186 18.74 6.70 -13.81
CA VAL A 186 17.88 7.67 -14.50
C VAL A 186 16.45 7.58 -14.00
N PHE A 187 15.92 6.37 -13.87
CA PHE A 187 14.59 6.12 -13.33
C PHE A 187 14.45 6.66 -11.91
N VAL A 188 15.40 6.34 -11.02
CA VAL A 188 15.39 6.78 -9.62
C VAL A 188 15.46 8.31 -9.55
N LEU A 189 16.30 8.96 -10.35
CA LEU A 189 16.41 10.42 -10.42
C LEU A 189 15.05 11.05 -10.78
N VAL A 190 14.41 10.53 -11.82
CA VAL A 190 13.09 11.03 -12.27
C VAL A 190 12.03 10.89 -11.19
N ILE A 191 11.98 9.72 -10.52
CA ILE A 191 11.04 9.50 -9.41
C ILE A 191 11.32 10.47 -8.26
N MET A 192 12.59 10.69 -7.89
CA MET A 192 12.98 11.62 -6.83
C MET A 192 12.58 13.07 -7.14
N LEU A 193 12.55 13.46 -8.40
CA LEU A 193 12.15 14.81 -8.81
C LEU A 193 10.63 15.01 -8.79
N ILE A 194 9.86 14.01 -9.21
CA ILE A 194 8.40 14.12 -9.37
C ILE A 194 7.64 13.84 -8.07
N LYS A 195 8.07 12.84 -7.28
CA LYS A 195 7.36 12.38 -6.06
C LYS A 195 7.11 13.48 -5.02
N PRO A 196 8.07 14.39 -4.71
CA PRO A 196 7.81 15.47 -3.75
C PRO A 196 6.69 16.42 -4.21
N ALA A 197 6.64 16.75 -5.51
CA ALA A 197 5.59 17.60 -6.07
C ALA A 197 4.22 16.91 -6.01
N GLN A 198 4.17 15.62 -6.32
CA GLN A 198 2.97 14.80 -6.19
C GLN A 198 2.48 14.78 -4.74
N ARG A 199 3.35 14.47 -3.78
CA ARG A 199 3.01 14.41 -2.36
C ARG A 199 2.46 15.74 -1.84
N ARG A 200 3.16 16.86 -2.12
CA ARG A 200 2.72 18.21 -1.70
C ARG A 200 1.34 18.56 -2.27
N THR A 201 1.08 18.20 -3.52
CA THR A 201 -0.21 18.52 -4.16
C THR A 201 -1.34 17.66 -3.58
N TRP A 202 -1.12 16.36 -3.35
CA TRP A 202 -2.09 15.50 -2.71
C TRP A 202 -2.39 15.90 -1.26
N GLN A 203 -1.40 16.42 -0.53
CA GLN A 203 -1.61 16.94 0.81
C GLN A 203 -2.57 18.16 0.78
N LYS A 204 -2.39 19.07 -0.19
CA LYS A 204 -3.32 20.20 -0.39
C LYS A 204 -4.73 19.73 -0.74
N VAL A 205 -4.87 18.69 -1.58
CA VAL A 205 -6.18 18.07 -1.89
C VAL A 205 -6.82 17.53 -0.62
N SER A 206 -6.06 16.81 0.20
CA SER A 206 -6.55 16.26 1.47
C SER A 206 -7.05 17.36 2.41
N ASN A 207 -6.29 18.44 2.57
CA ASN A 207 -6.66 19.57 3.41
C ASN A 207 -7.95 20.25 2.91
N LYS A 208 -8.04 20.53 1.61
CA LYS A 208 -9.28 21.13 1.04
C LYS A 208 -10.47 20.17 1.13
N GLY A 209 -10.26 18.86 0.97
CA GLY A 209 -11.30 17.86 1.21
C GLY A 209 -11.79 17.84 2.66
N SER A 210 -10.88 17.93 3.62
CA SER A 210 -11.23 18.03 5.05
C SER A 210 -12.03 19.28 5.34
N ASN A 211 -11.64 20.44 4.78
CA ASN A 211 -12.36 21.71 4.94
C ASN A 211 -13.78 21.65 4.35
N MET A 212 -13.92 21.05 3.16
CA MET A 212 -15.20 20.85 2.52
C MET A 212 -16.12 19.94 3.36
N ASN A 213 -15.58 18.83 3.90
CA ASN A 213 -16.33 17.91 4.75
C ASN A 213 -16.75 18.57 6.08
N ALA A 214 -15.87 19.39 6.68
CA ALA A 214 -16.22 20.16 7.90
C ALA A 214 -17.36 21.14 7.62
N TYR A 215 -17.33 21.84 6.48
CA TYR A 215 -18.40 22.75 6.07
C TYR A 215 -19.72 22.01 5.80
N LEU A 216 -19.66 20.83 5.15
CA LEU A 216 -20.84 19.97 4.95
C LEU A 216 -21.47 19.57 6.28
N GLN A 217 -20.66 19.15 7.25
CA GLN A 217 -21.15 18.77 8.57
C GLN A 217 -21.81 19.96 9.27
N GLU A 218 -21.15 21.15 9.29
CA GLU A 218 -21.73 22.37 9.86
C GLU A 218 -23.03 22.76 9.17
N SER A 219 -23.10 22.65 7.84
CA SER A 219 -24.31 22.96 7.05
C SER A 219 -25.45 22.00 7.34
N LEU A 220 -25.18 20.72 7.56
CA LEU A 220 -26.19 19.71 7.92
C LEU A 220 -26.69 19.92 9.35
N ASP A 221 -25.79 20.17 10.29
CA ASP A 221 -26.13 20.44 11.69
C ASP A 221 -26.95 21.76 11.81
N GLY A 222 -26.60 22.77 11.00
CA GLY A 222 -27.29 24.07 10.94
C GLY A 222 -28.44 24.16 9.93
N ALA A 223 -28.87 23.06 9.30
CA ALA A 223 -29.85 23.09 8.21
C ALA A 223 -31.18 23.78 8.59
N LYS A 224 -31.72 23.51 9.80
CA LYS A 224 -32.94 24.17 10.29
C LYS A 224 -32.76 25.68 10.41
N ILE A 225 -31.59 26.14 10.86
CA ILE A 225 -31.31 27.58 11.02
C ILE A 225 -31.21 28.23 9.64
N THR A 226 -30.51 27.56 8.69
CA THR A 226 -30.39 28.02 7.30
C THR A 226 -31.78 28.23 6.67
N GLN A 227 -32.70 27.25 6.85
CA GLN A 227 -34.08 27.32 6.33
C GLN A 227 -34.90 28.40 7.04
N LEU A 228 -34.81 28.54 8.35
CA LEU A 228 -35.52 29.56 9.09
C LEU A 228 -35.16 31.00 8.68
N PHE A 229 -33.89 31.20 8.28
CA PHE A 229 -33.40 32.49 7.82
C PHE A 229 -33.35 32.64 6.30
N THR A 230 -33.89 31.68 5.55
CA THR A 230 -33.93 31.66 4.05
C THR A 230 -32.55 31.93 3.43
N ARG A 231 -31.54 31.22 3.92
CA ARG A 231 -30.14 31.38 3.51
C ARG A 231 -29.59 30.21 2.69
N GLU A 232 -30.44 29.39 2.10
CA GLU A 232 -30.05 28.18 1.35
C GLU A 232 -29.16 28.53 0.17
N GLU A 233 -29.52 29.58 -0.60
CA GLU A 233 -28.72 30.00 -1.76
C GLU A 233 -27.33 30.49 -1.35
N GLN A 234 -27.23 31.24 -0.25
CA GLN A 234 -25.93 31.70 0.28
C GLN A 234 -25.07 30.52 0.72
N ASN A 235 -25.67 29.54 1.42
CA ASN A 235 -25.00 28.35 1.89
C ASN A 235 -24.52 27.48 0.70
N ALA A 236 -25.37 27.29 -0.30
CA ALA A 236 -25.01 26.59 -1.55
C ALA A 236 -23.86 27.29 -2.28
N GLY A 237 -23.86 28.61 -2.37
CA GLY A 237 -22.76 29.36 -3.00
C GLY A 237 -21.43 29.29 -2.27
N ILE A 238 -21.43 29.12 -0.94
CA ILE A 238 -20.20 28.86 -0.16
C ILE A 238 -19.69 27.45 -0.45
N PHE A 239 -20.59 26.46 -0.44
CA PHE A 239 -20.24 25.07 -0.76
C PHE A 239 -19.69 24.94 -2.17
N ASP A 240 -20.33 25.55 -3.15
CA ASP A 240 -19.88 25.51 -4.55
C ASP A 240 -18.45 26.05 -4.70
N ARG A 241 -18.11 27.13 -4.02
CA ARG A 241 -16.76 27.70 -4.01
C ARG A 241 -15.72 26.72 -3.41
N LEU A 242 -16.04 26.09 -2.26
CA LEU A 242 -15.17 25.10 -1.62
C LEU A 242 -14.99 23.86 -2.52
N ASN A 243 -16.06 23.41 -3.16
CA ASN A 243 -16.06 22.29 -4.08
C ASN A 243 -15.24 22.58 -5.33
N MET A 244 -15.35 23.81 -5.90
CA MET A 244 -14.53 24.24 -7.04
C MET A 244 -13.04 24.30 -6.70
N ASP A 245 -12.69 24.82 -5.53
CA ASP A 245 -11.30 24.84 -5.04
C ASP A 245 -10.72 23.42 -4.92
N TYR A 246 -11.52 22.49 -4.35
CA TYR A 246 -11.16 21.08 -4.26
C TYR A 246 -11.00 20.47 -5.66
N PHE A 247 -11.96 20.71 -6.56
CA PHE A 247 -11.93 20.21 -7.93
C PHE A 247 -10.68 20.65 -8.72
N HIS A 248 -10.32 21.93 -8.63
CA HIS A 248 -9.13 22.46 -9.31
C HIS A 248 -7.83 21.84 -8.75
N LEU A 249 -7.72 21.69 -7.43
CA LEU A 249 -6.57 21.06 -6.80
C LEU A 249 -6.51 19.56 -7.10
N TRP A 250 -7.64 18.87 -7.09
CA TRP A 250 -7.72 17.45 -7.42
C TRP A 250 -7.26 17.21 -8.87
N ASN A 251 -7.75 18.00 -9.82
CA ASN A 251 -7.32 17.92 -11.21
C ASN A 251 -5.82 18.20 -11.37
N LYS A 252 -5.27 19.17 -10.64
CA LYS A 252 -3.83 19.44 -10.63
C LYS A 252 -3.03 18.25 -10.07
N ALA A 253 -3.47 17.66 -8.97
CA ALA A 253 -2.86 16.48 -8.38
C ALA A 253 -2.90 15.28 -9.32
N GLN A 254 -4.04 15.08 -9.98
CA GLN A 254 -4.23 14.01 -10.96
C GLN A 254 -3.32 14.18 -12.19
N ARG A 255 -3.17 15.41 -12.71
CA ARG A 255 -2.23 15.69 -13.81
C ARG A 255 -0.80 15.35 -13.41
N ILE A 256 -0.35 15.75 -12.22
CA ILE A 256 1.00 15.42 -11.73
C ILE A 256 1.14 13.89 -11.55
N SER A 257 0.11 13.22 -11.02
CA SER A 257 0.12 11.76 -10.86
C SER A 257 0.19 11.03 -12.21
N ASN A 258 -0.54 11.51 -13.21
CA ASN A 258 -0.50 10.96 -14.56
C ASN A 258 0.88 11.18 -15.22
N CYS A 259 1.53 12.34 -14.96
CA CYS A 259 2.90 12.59 -15.44
C CYS A 259 3.90 11.54 -14.91
N VAL A 260 3.71 11.01 -13.69
CA VAL A 260 4.57 9.94 -13.17
C VAL A 260 4.52 8.71 -14.08
N TRP A 261 3.31 8.22 -14.43
CA TRP A 261 3.13 7.06 -15.29
C TRP A 261 3.73 7.27 -16.67
N VAL A 262 3.38 8.40 -17.30
CA VAL A 262 3.90 8.74 -18.64
C VAL A 262 5.41 8.83 -18.63
N THR A 263 6.01 9.43 -17.60
CA THR A 263 7.47 9.59 -17.54
C THR A 263 8.17 8.25 -17.30
N VAL A 264 7.62 7.40 -16.42
CA VAL A 264 8.15 6.05 -16.18
C VAL A 264 8.09 5.20 -17.42
N ASP A 265 6.96 5.21 -18.12
CA ASP A 265 6.77 4.47 -19.37
C ASP A 265 7.73 4.94 -20.46
N ASN A 266 7.92 6.26 -20.60
CA ASN A 266 8.89 6.82 -21.54
C ASN A 266 10.34 6.43 -21.18
N VAL A 267 10.75 6.56 -19.91
CA VAL A 267 12.12 6.14 -19.51
C VAL A 267 12.34 4.67 -19.82
N THR A 268 11.36 3.81 -19.50
CA THR A 268 11.41 2.39 -19.84
C THR A 268 11.56 2.18 -21.35
N THR A 269 10.74 2.86 -22.13
CA THR A 269 10.78 2.78 -23.60
C THR A 269 12.12 3.23 -24.18
N TRP A 270 12.70 4.31 -23.66
CA TRP A 270 14.01 4.80 -24.10
C TRP A 270 15.15 3.82 -23.75
N VAL A 271 15.12 3.25 -22.55
CA VAL A 271 16.13 2.26 -22.12
C VAL A 271 16.01 0.98 -22.95
N VAL A 272 14.78 0.48 -23.17
CA VAL A 272 14.55 -0.69 -24.03
C VAL A 272 14.89 -0.37 -25.49
N GLY A 273 14.59 0.83 -25.98
CA GLY A 273 14.99 1.30 -27.31
C GLY A 273 16.52 1.33 -27.49
N ALA A 274 17.25 1.86 -26.50
CA ALA A 274 18.72 1.84 -26.50
C ALA A 274 19.24 0.40 -26.51
N MET A 275 18.64 -0.51 -25.74
CA MET A 275 18.97 -1.93 -25.73
C MET A 275 18.75 -2.57 -27.12
N TYR A 276 17.65 -2.24 -27.82
CA TYR A 276 17.43 -2.71 -29.20
C TYR A 276 18.49 -2.18 -30.18
N ILE A 277 18.78 -0.88 -30.09
CA ILE A 277 19.81 -0.28 -30.97
C ILE A 277 21.18 -0.96 -30.77
N VAL A 278 21.61 -1.11 -29.53
CA VAL A 278 22.89 -1.77 -29.22
C VAL A 278 22.85 -3.26 -29.62
N GLY A 279 21.78 -3.98 -29.30
CA GLY A 279 21.62 -5.40 -29.62
C GLY A 279 21.66 -5.68 -31.13
N VAL A 280 21.01 -4.84 -31.92
CA VAL A 280 20.91 -5.04 -33.37
C VAL A 280 22.13 -4.46 -34.10
N LEU A 281 22.60 -3.25 -33.78
CA LEU A 281 23.61 -2.54 -34.53
C LEU A 281 25.04 -2.85 -34.06
N VAL A 282 25.23 -3.08 -32.76
CA VAL A 282 26.59 -3.25 -32.19
C VAL A 282 26.90 -4.71 -31.96
N MET A 283 25.94 -5.50 -31.50
CA MET A 283 26.16 -6.91 -31.12
C MET A 283 25.81 -7.94 -32.24
N ASN A 284 25.36 -7.49 -33.38
CA ASN A 284 25.12 -8.40 -34.52
C ASN A 284 26.47 -8.95 -35.05
N PRO A 285 26.72 -10.29 -35.05
CA PRO A 285 25.77 -11.41 -35.02
C PRO A 285 25.60 -12.09 -33.61
N THR A 286 26.13 -11.55 -32.53
CA THR A 286 26.17 -12.24 -31.21
C THR A 286 24.87 -12.20 -30.42
N ALA A 287 23.98 -11.22 -30.67
CA ALA A 287 22.67 -11.15 -30.04
C ALA A 287 21.58 -11.66 -30.99
N SER A 288 21.04 -12.83 -30.69
CA SER A 288 19.91 -13.39 -31.43
C SER A 288 18.62 -12.62 -31.21
N PHE A 289 17.66 -12.75 -32.14
CA PHE A 289 16.33 -12.13 -32.00
C PHE A 289 15.63 -12.61 -30.72
N GLY A 290 15.72 -13.90 -30.37
CA GLY A 290 15.15 -14.45 -29.17
C GLY A 290 15.79 -13.89 -27.89
N THR A 291 17.11 -13.68 -27.91
CA THR A 291 17.83 -13.02 -26.79
C THR A 291 17.33 -11.63 -26.57
N ILE A 292 17.19 -10.81 -27.60
CA ILE A 292 16.68 -9.43 -27.50
C ILE A 292 15.23 -9.44 -27.00
N ALA A 293 14.39 -10.34 -27.52
CA ALA A 293 13.00 -10.46 -27.08
C ALA A 293 12.87 -10.89 -25.61
N ALA A 294 13.73 -11.82 -25.16
CA ALA A 294 13.73 -12.26 -23.75
C ALA A 294 14.17 -11.15 -22.80
N VAL A 295 15.29 -10.47 -23.08
CA VAL A 295 15.77 -9.36 -22.25
C VAL A 295 14.78 -8.21 -22.23
N SER A 296 14.12 -7.91 -23.35
CA SER A 296 13.04 -6.92 -23.42
C SER A 296 11.87 -7.26 -22.48
N ASN A 297 11.44 -8.53 -22.47
CA ASN A 297 10.38 -8.99 -21.57
C ASN A 297 10.77 -8.85 -20.09
N TYR A 298 12.00 -9.18 -19.73
CA TYR A 298 12.51 -8.96 -18.39
C TYR A 298 12.60 -7.47 -18.05
N ALA A 299 13.05 -6.63 -18.97
CA ALA A 299 13.14 -5.19 -18.79
C ALA A 299 11.79 -4.57 -18.42
N TRP A 300 10.72 -4.90 -19.14
CA TRP A 300 9.37 -4.42 -18.82
C TRP A 300 8.89 -4.84 -17.42
N ARG A 301 9.26 -6.03 -16.96
CA ARG A 301 8.92 -6.54 -15.62
C ARG A 301 9.78 -5.94 -14.53
N PHE A 302 10.98 -5.45 -14.83
CA PHE A 302 11.95 -4.95 -13.87
C PHE A 302 11.51 -3.64 -13.19
N TRP A 303 10.78 -2.77 -13.91
CA TRP A 303 10.38 -1.46 -13.40
C TRP A 303 9.22 -1.50 -12.41
N GLN A 304 8.35 -2.49 -12.52
CA GLN A 304 7.16 -2.59 -11.66
C GLN A 304 7.50 -2.73 -10.17
N PRO A 305 8.41 -3.61 -9.73
CA PRO A 305 8.83 -3.68 -8.34
C PRO A 305 9.44 -2.38 -7.81
N LEU A 306 10.19 -1.64 -8.63
CA LEU A 306 10.75 -0.34 -8.24
C LEU A 306 9.66 0.69 -7.94
N LEU A 307 8.61 0.73 -8.75
CA LEU A 307 7.44 1.57 -8.51
C LEU A 307 6.69 1.15 -7.23
N ASN A 308 6.51 -0.14 -7.04
CA ASN A 308 5.84 -0.69 -5.85
C ASN A 308 6.58 -0.30 -4.57
N LEU A 309 7.92 -0.46 -4.53
CA LEU A 309 8.75 -0.05 -3.40
C LEU A 309 8.58 1.43 -3.06
N SER A 310 8.49 2.30 -4.09
CA SER A 310 8.24 3.73 -3.89
C SER A 310 6.87 4.03 -3.27
N ASN A 311 5.85 3.23 -3.56
CA ASN A 311 4.50 3.39 -3.00
C ASN A 311 4.39 2.80 -1.58
N LEU A 312 5.07 1.69 -1.32
CA LEU A 312 5.10 1.05 0.00
C LEU A 312 5.63 1.96 1.10
N TYR A 313 6.58 2.85 0.79
CA TYR A 313 7.07 3.85 1.72
C TYR A 313 5.93 4.69 2.34
N ASN A 314 4.99 5.17 1.52
CA ASN A 314 3.83 5.91 2.00
C ASN A 314 2.89 5.03 2.85
N THR A 315 2.69 3.77 2.45
CA THR A 315 1.88 2.81 3.20
C THR A 315 2.45 2.57 4.59
N PHE A 316 3.78 2.44 4.71
CA PHE A 316 4.44 2.26 6.02
C PHE A 316 4.35 3.51 6.89
N ILE A 317 4.57 4.71 6.35
CA ILE A 317 4.44 5.97 7.12
C ILE A 317 3.02 6.13 7.66
N ASN A 318 2.01 5.96 6.80
CA ASN A 318 0.61 6.07 7.22
C ASN A 318 0.25 4.98 8.25
N GLY A 319 0.70 3.75 8.02
CA GLY A 319 0.47 2.64 8.94
C GLY A 319 1.08 2.89 10.32
N ILE A 320 2.27 3.49 10.41
CA ILE A 320 2.91 3.85 11.68
C ILE A 320 2.12 4.95 12.40
N ALA A 321 1.64 5.95 11.68
CA ALA A 321 0.78 6.99 12.27
C ALA A 321 -0.52 6.39 12.82
N TYR A 322 -1.13 5.43 12.14
CA TYR A 322 -2.30 4.73 12.66
C TYR A 322 -1.96 3.87 13.88
N LEU A 323 -0.81 3.20 13.90
CA LEU A 323 -0.34 2.45 15.06
C LEU A 323 -0.17 3.33 16.30
N GLU A 324 0.41 4.51 16.15
CA GLU A 324 0.54 5.48 17.23
C GLU A 324 -0.83 5.81 17.85
N ARG A 325 -1.82 6.10 17.01
CA ARG A 325 -3.19 6.40 17.46
C ARG A 325 -3.90 5.22 18.12
N ILE A 326 -3.62 4.00 17.68
CA ILE A 326 -4.17 2.78 18.30
C ILE A 326 -3.49 2.55 19.66
N PHE A 327 -2.16 2.65 19.71
CA PHE A 327 -1.44 2.41 20.97
C PHE A 327 -1.64 3.52 21.99
N GLU A 328 -1.89 4.77 21.60
CA GLU A 328 -2.38 5.81 22.51
C GLU A 328 -3.63 5.38 23.29
N MET A 329 -4.55 4.64 22.63
CA MET A 329 -5.75 4.14 23.28
C MET A 329 -5.48 2.91 24.14
N ILE A 330 -4.59 2.00 23.70
CA ILE A 330 -4.23 0.79 24.44
C ILE A 330 -3.39 1.14 25.69
N ASP A 331 -2.63 2.23 25.63
CA ASP A 331 -1.76 2.67 26.73
C ASP A 331 -2.46 3.65 27.69
N GLU A 332 -3.74 3.98 27.44
CA GLU A 332 -4.54 4.81 28.36
C GLU A 332 -4.67 4.08 29.70
N PRO A 333 -4.36 4.72 30.83
CA PRO A 333 -4.39 4.05 32.12
C PRO A 333 -5.82 3.65 32.53
N VAL A 334 -5.94 2.48 33.14
CA VAL A 334 -7.17 2.01 33.78
C VAL A 334 -7.14 2.53 35.23
N ASP A 335 -7.99 3.51 35.54
CA ASP A 335 -8.00 4.16 36.87
C ASP A 335 -8.59 3.25 37.96
N ILE A 336 -9.47 2.32 37.57
CA ILE A 336 -10.16 1.42 38.49
C ILE A 336 -9.83 -0.02 38.10
N ASP A 337 -8.95 -0.65 38.87
CA ASP A 337 -8.62 -2.06 38.72
C ASP A 337 -8.78 -2.77 40.07
N ASP A 338 -9.06 -4.06 40.05
CA ASP A 338 -9.18 -4.83 41.28
C ASP A 338 -7.84 -4.89 41.99
N ALA A 339 -7.87 -4.74 43.34
CA ALA A 339 -6.67 -4.91 44.14
C ALA A 339 -6.16 -6.36 44.02
N PRO A 340 -4.83 -6.61 44.11
CA PRO A 340 -4.26 -7.96 43.99
C PRO A 340 -4.81 -8.99 44.95
N ASP A 341 -5.40 -8.54 46.04
CA ASP A 341 -6.04 -9.31 47.12
C ASP A 341 -7.56 -9.17 47.15
N ALA A 342 -8.16 -8.64 46.09
CA ALA A 342 -9.60 -8.49 45.98
C ALA A 342 -10.31 -9.85 46.07
N THR A 343 -11.33 -9.92 46.93
CA THR A 343 -12.18 -11.10 47.10
C THR A 343 -13.57 -10.85 46.55
N GLU A 344 -14.23 -11.91 46.07
CA GLU A 344 -15.61 -11.80 45.60
C GLU A 344 -16.52 -11.33 46.73
N LEU A 345 -17.33 -10.28 46.44
CA LEU A 345 -18.33 -9.79 47.36
C LEU A 345 -19.37 -10.88 47.66
N PRO A 346 -19.68 -11.13 48.95
CA PRO A 346 -20.75 -12.03 49.32
C PRO A 346 -22.09 -11.53 48.77
N LYS A 347 -23.07 -12.41 48.64
CA LYS A 347 -24.39 -12.05 48.12
C LYS A 347 -24.99 -10.88 48.91
N ILE A 348 -25.14 -9.74 48.24
CA ILE A 348 -25.61 -8.49 48.88
C ILE A 348 -27.05 -8.64 49.31
N GLN A 349 -27.35 -8.34 50.59
CA GLN A 349 -28.69 -8.35 51.15
C GLN A 349 -29.41 -7.00 51.01
N GLY A 350 -28.79 -6.03 50.36
CA GLY A 350 -29.41 -4.71 50.08
C GLY A 350 -29.51 -3.76 51.30
N ARG A 351 -28.77 -4.05 52.40
CA ARG A 351 -28.75 -3.18 53.59
C ARG A 351 -27.65 -2.12 53.44
N VAL A 352 -28.05 -0.85 53.42
CA VAL A 352 -27.13 0.31 53.39
C VAL A 352 -27.23 1.04 54.73
N THR A 353 -26.09 1.26 55.39
CA THR A 353 -25.99 2.02 56.63
C THR A 353 -25.09 3.22 56.37
N PHE A 354 -25.53 4.42 56.75
CA PHE A 354 -24.73 5.65 56.75
C PHE A 354 -24.37 5.97 58.19
N ASP A 355 -23.09 6.07 58.51
CA ASP A 355 -22.56 6.51 59.79
C ASP A 355 -22.22 8.00 59.77
#